data_13df6a2d8f9adb9ac592347bf477dbcb
#
_entry.id   13df6a2d8f9adb9ac592347bf477dbcb
#
_cell.length_a   1.000
_cell.length_b   1.000
_cell.length_c   1.000
_cell.angle_alpha   90.00
_cell.angle_beta   90.00
_cell.angle_gamma   90.00
#
_symmetry.space_group_name_H-M   'P 1'
#
loop_
_entity.id
_entity.type
_entity.pdbx_description
1 polymer ?
#
loop_
_entity_poly.entity_id
_entity_poly.type
_entity_poly.pdbx_seq_one_letter_code
_entity_poly.pdbx_strand_id
1 'polypeptide(L)'
;MRGADPNAPWLLYLHGNSATVASRGNVVRYQGLRSLGLNLAAPEYRGFGGVAGQPSENSVTEDARHGYRYLRETLGIPASKIIIFGWSLGSAVAVNLAADVPSAAIVLEGAPASLVAIGEMRYPWIPIRMIMRNPFESALKIGRIDAPMLFLHSPEDKIIPIEEGRKLFEAARDPKQFVEVRGGHIDPADVDASVYFGTVRSFLAEHGLLTRSADGAALKRRDGRW
;
A
#
# COMPACT_ATOMS: atom_id res chain seq x y z
N MET A 1 1.28 -15.82 -6.30
CA MET A 1 0.01 -16.30 -6.93
C MET A 1 -0.08 -15.70 -8.33
N ARG A 2 0.00 -16.50 -9.38
CA ARG A 2 -0.17 -16.05 -10.76
C ARG A 2 -1.66 -15.92 -11.11
N GLY A 3 -2.01 -14.88 -11.86
CA GLY A 3 -3.33 -14.73 -12.49
C GLY A 3 -3.47 -15.54 -13.78
N ALA A 4 -4.61 -15.39 -14.48
CA ALA A 4 -4.85 -16.04 -15.75
C ALA A 4 -4.00 -15.45 -16.90
N ASP A 5 -3.68 -14.16 -16.83
CA ASP A 5 -2.83 -13.49 -17.83
C ASP A 5 -1.37 -13.41 -17.33
N PRO A 6 -0.43 -14.10 -17.99
CA PRO A 6 0.98 -14.04 -17.61
C PRO A 6 1.61 -12.65 -17.83
N ASN A 7 0.98 -11.81 -18.66
CA ASN A 7 1.44 -10.44 -18.96
C ASN A 7 0.85 -9.39 -18.01
N ALA A 8 -0.09 -9.76 -17.16
CA ALA A 8 -0.69 -8.85 -16.19
C ALA A 8 0.37 -8.29 -15.24
N PRO A 9 0.18 -7.05 -14.74
CA PRO A 9 1.05 -6.48 -13.73
C PRO A 9 1.12 -7.33 -12.45
N TRP A 10 2.24 -7.24 -11.77
CA TRP A 10 2.46 -7.87 -10.48
C TRP A 10 2.30 -6.86 -9.35
N LEU A 11 1.55 -7.24 -8.36
CA LEU A 11 1.39 -6.50 -7.13
C LEU A 11 2.27 -7.14 -6.05
N LEU A 12 3.26 -6.40 -5.56
CA LEU A 12 4.04 -6.75 -4.38
C LEU A 12 3.30 -6.20 -3.16
N TYR A 13 2.65 -7.10 -2.42
CA TYR A 13 1.83 -6.75 -1.27
C TYR A 13 2.62 -6.85 0.03
N LEU A 14 2.65 -5.76 0.80
CA LEU A 14 3.35 -5.60 2.06
C LEU A 14 2.32 -5.44 3.18
N HIS A 15 2.25 -6.44 4.07
CA HIS A 15 1.22 -6.50 5.11
C HIS A 15 1.52 -5.63 6.34
N GLY A 16 0.49 -5.39 7.16
CA GLY A 16 0.56 -4.60 8.37
C GLY A 16 1.18 -5.33 9.56
N ASN A 17 1.37 -4.58 10.67
CA ASN A 17 1.83 -5.13 11.93
C ASN A 17 0.79 -6.10 12.53
N SER A 18 1.25 -7.05 13.36
CA SER A 18 0.39 -8.06 14.01
C SER A 18 -0.44 -8.90 13.04
N ALA A 19 -0.06 -8.93 11.76
CA ALA A 19 -0.67 -9.72 10.70
C ALA A 19 0.38 -10.65 10.08
N THR A 20 -0.07 -11.65 9.37
CA THR A 20 0.75 -12.53 8.53
C THR A 20 0.18 -12.56 7.13
N VAL A 21 0.90 -13.10 6.15
CA VAL A 21 0.36 -13.28 4.79
C VAL A 21 -0.95 -14.08 4.77
N ALA A 22 -1.22 -14.89 5.78
CA ALA A 22 -2.43 -15.72 5.90
C ALA A 22 -3.56 -15.06 6.71
N SER A 23 -3.35 -13.87 7.27
CA SER A 23 -4.39 -13.17 8.05
C SER A 23 -5.61 -12.84 7.19
N ARG A 24 -6.83 -13.00 7.75
CA ARG A 24 -8.10 -12.84 7.02
C ARG A 24 -8.17 -11.53 6.24
N GLY A 25 -7.82 -10.40 6.85
CA GLY A 25 -7.86 -9.09 6.19
C GLY A 25 -6.93 -9.00 4.98
N ASN A 26 -5.77 -9.69 5.02
CA ASN A 26 -4.87 -9.78 3.88
C ASN A 26 -5.45 -10.66 2.78
N VAL A 27 -6.04 -11.82 3.15
CA VAL A 27 -6.66 -12.75 2.18
C VAL A 27 -7.81 -12.06 1.43
N VAL A 28 -8.65 -11.28 2.09
CA VAL A 28 -9.73 -10.49 1.46
C VAL A 28 -9.14 -9.53 0.42
N ARG A 29 -8.09 -8.78 0.79
CA ARG A 29 -7.40 -7.89 -0.15
C ARG A 29 -6.80 -8.64 -1.34
N TYR A 30 -6.17 -9.79 -1.10
CA TYR A 30 -5.62 -10.62 -2.20
C TYR A 30 -6.70 -11.07 -3.17
N GLN A 31 -7.85 -11.53 -2.67
CA GLN A 31 -8.96 -11.97 -3.50
C GLN A 31 -9.49 -10.82 -4.37
N GLY A 32 -9.74 -9.66 -3.76
CA GLY A 32 -10.22 -8.49 -4.48
C GLY A 32 -9.20 -7.96 -5.49
N LEU A 33 -7.92 -7.81 -5.11
CA LEU A 33 -6.87 -7.34 -6.02
C LEU A 33 -6.63 -8.32 -7.18
N ARG A 34 -6.69 -9.63 -6.92
CA ARG A 34 -6.61 -10.64 -7.97
C ARG A 34 -7.82 -10.64 -8.91
N SER A 35 -9.02 -10.32 -8.42
CA SER A 35 -10.21 -10.19 -9.27
C SER A 35 -10.10 -9.03 -10.28
N LEU A 36 -9.20 -8.07 -10.02
CA LEU A 36 -8.84 -7.03 -10.98
C LEU A 36 -7.95 -7.52 -12.13
N GLY A 37 -7.50 -8.78 -12.09
CA GLY A 37 -6.60 -9.37 -13.09
C GLY A 37 -5.12 -9.29 -12.73
N LEU A 38 -4.76 -8.84 -11.53
CA LEU A 38 -3.36 -8.71 -11.10
C LEU A 38 -2.74 -10.04 -10.67
N ASN A 39 -1.46 -10.21 -10.98
CA ASN A 39 -0.62 -11.20 -10.30
C ASN A 39 -0.24 -10.66 -8.90
N LEU A 40 0.04 -11.55 -7.93
CA LEU A 40 0.31 -11.13 -6.57
C LEU A 40 1.49 -11.91 -5.96
N ALA A 41 2.40 -11.17 -5.33
CA ALA A 41 3.45 -11.66 -4.45
C ALA A 41 3.33 -10.97 -3.10
N ALA A 42 3.35 -11.74 -2.01
CA ALA A 42 3.29 -11.23 -0.65
C ALA A 42 4.40 -11.93 0.16
N PRO A 43 5.52 -11.27 0.42
CA PRO A 43 6.55 -11.81 1.30
C PRO A 43 6.08 -11.78 2.75
N GLU A 44 6.45 -12.81 3.53
CA GLU A 44 6.36 -12.75 4.97
C GLU A 44 7.62 -12.09 5.53
N TYR A 45 7.48 -11.26 6.55
CA TYR A 45 8.65 -10.65 7.19
C TYR A 45 9.25 -11.57 8.24
N ARG A 46 10.57 -11.47 8.45
CA ARG A 46 11.22 -12.12 9.59
C ARG A 46 10.60 -11.65 10.91
N GLY A 47 10.38 -12.57 11.83
CA GLY A 47 9.67 -12.34 13.08
C GLY A 47 8.15 -12.35 12.98
N PHE A 48 7.58 -12.53 11.77
CA PHE A 48 6.15 -12.70 11.53
C PHE A 48 5.86 -14.10 10.97
N GLY A 49 4.63 -14.58 11.13
CA GLY A 49 4.14 -15.82 10.50
C GLY A 49 4.98 -17.07 10.76
N GLY A 50 5.78 -17.10 11.83
CA GLY A 50 6.68 -18.22 12.14
C GLY A 50 8.03 -18.13 11.43
N VAL A 51 8.31 -17.08 10.66
CA VAL A 51 9.63 -16.84 10.07
C VAL A 51 10.61 -16.38 11.15
N ALA A 52 11.74 -17.08 11.30
CA ALA A 52 12.74 -16.76 12.29
C ALA A 52 13.37 -15.38 12.07
N GLY A 53 13.78 -14.71 13.16
CA GLY A 53 14.48 -13.43 13.14
C GLY A 53 13.80 -12.36 13.98
N GLN A 54 14.47 -11.19 14.06
CA GLN A 54 13.96 -10.03 14.79
C GLN A 54 13.47 -8.97 13.79
N PRO A 55 12.21 -8.52 13.88
CA PRO A 55 11.71 -7.47 13.00
C PRO A 55 12.30 -6.11 13.41
N SER A 56 12.71 -5.34 12.41
CA SER A 56 13.15 -3.96 12.54
C SER A 56 12.84 -3.22 11.26
N GLU A 57 12.88 -1.89 11.25
CA GLU A 57 12.68 -1.09 10.03
C GLU A 57 13.59 -1.58 8.89
N ASN A 58 14.87 -1.77 9.18
CA ASN A 58 15.82 -2.25 8.17
C ASN A 58 15.50 -3.68 7.71
N SER A 59 15.23 -4.60 8.66
CA SER A 59 15.05 -6.00 8.31
C SER A 59 13.77 -6.26 7.53
N VAL A 60 12.64 -5.64 7.87
CA VAL A 60 11.39 -5.82 7.11
C VAL A 60 11.43 -5.11 5.74
N THR A 61 12.15 -3.98 5.65
CA THR A 61 12.42 -3.33 4.36
C THR A 61 13.29 -4.22 3.47
N GLU A 62 14.28 -4.90 4.03
CA GLU A 62 15.13 -5.84 3.28
C GLU A 62 14.34 -7.09 2.85
N ASP A 63 13.40 -7.59 3.66
CA ASP A 63 12.52 -8.68 3.29
C ASP A 63 11.59 -8.26 2.12
N ALA A 64 11.07 -7.04 2.14
CA ALA A 64 10.32 -6.48 1.02
C ALA A 64 11.21 -6.34 -0.23
N ARG A 65 12.47 -5.93 -0.08
CA ARG A 65 13.45 -5.83 -1.17
C ARG A 65 13.77 -7.21 -1.77
N HIS A 66 13.85 -8.27 -0.96
CA HIS A 66 13.96 -9.64 -1.46
C HIS A 66 12.76 -10.04 -2.30
N GLY A 67 11.52 -9.73 -1.87
CA GLY A 67 10.32 -9.94 -2.66
C GLY A 67 10.36 -9.20 -4.01
N TYR A 68 10.81 -7.94 -4.02
CA TYR A 68 10.98 -7.15 -5.22
C TYR A 68 12.04 -7.75 -6.16
N ARG A 69 13.23 -8.12 -5.62
CA ARG A 69 14.29 -8.78 -6.41
C ARG A 69 13.83 -10.11 -7.00
N TYR A 70 13.07 -10.91 -6.26
CA TYR A 70 12.50 -12.14 -6.79
C TYR A 70 11.62 -11.88 -8.02
N LEU A 71 10.76 -10.85 -7.99
CA LEU A 71 9.97 -10.47 -9.16
C LEU A 71 10.86 -10.01 -10.32
N ARG A 72 11.88 -9.19 -10.04
CA ARG A 72 12.77 -8.61 -11.06
C ARG A 72 13.72 -9.64 -11.67
N GLU A 73 14.42 -10.38 -10.84
CA GLU A 73 15.59 -11.18 -11.23
C GLU A 73 15.20 -12.64 -11.50
N THR A 74 14.30 -13.22 -10.70
CA THR A 74 13.88 -14.62 -10.86
C THR A 74 12.74 -14.78 -11.84
N LEU A 75 11.73 -13.90 -11.77
CA LEU A 75 10.57 -13.97 -12.67
C LEU A 75 10.71 -13.08 -13.92
N GLY A 76 11.74 -12.24 -14.00
CA GLY A 76 12.00 -11.38 -15.16
C GLY A 76 10.98 -10.26 -15.36
N ILE A 77 10.23 -9.88 -14.32
CA ILE A 77 9.16 -8.88 -14.42
C ILE A 77 9.79 -7.48 -14.51
N PRO A 78 9.51 -6.68 -15.53
CA PRO A 78 10.02 -5.32 -15.60
C PRO A 78 9.44 -4.43 -14.50
N ALA A 79 10.21 -3.45 -14.01
CA ALA A 79 9.76 -2.52 -12.96
C ALA A 79 8.47 -1.78 -13.34
N SER A 80 8.31 -1.47 -14.63
CA SER A 80 7.09 -0.87 -15.21
C SER A 80 5.83 -1.75 -15.13
N LYS A 81 5.93 -2.97 -14.61
CA LYS A 81 4.82 -3.89 -14.34
C LYS A 81 4.74 -4.31 -12.87
N ILE A 82 5.53 -3.70 -11.98
CA ILE A 82 5.49 -3.98 -10.54
C ILE A 82 4.79 -2.82 -9.82
N ILE A 83 3.68 -3.13 -9.18
CA ILE A 83 2.92 -2.24 -8.29
C ILE A 83 3.32 -2.59 -6.87
N ILE A 84 3.73 -1.61 -6.07
CA ILE A 84 4.00 -1.82 -4.64
C ILE A 84 2.76 -1.42 -3.86
N PHE A 85 2.19 -2.35 -3.11
CA PHE A 85 1.03 -2.12 -2.26
C PHE A 85 1.43 -2.29 -0.80
N GLY A 86 1.16 -1.30 0.04
CA GLY A 86 1.39 -1.38 1.48
C GLY A 86 0.12 -1.09 2.27
N TRP A 87 -0.12 -1.86 3.32
CA TRP A 87 -1.18 -1.64 4.30
C TRP A 87 -0.58 -1.38 5.69
N SER A 88 -0.98 -0.28 6.36
CA SER A 88 -0.55 0.05 7.72
C SER A 88 0.99 0.12 7.82
N LEU A 89 1.64 -0.67 8.70
CA LEU A 89 3.11 -0.82 8.72
C LEU A 89 3.68 -1.11 7.33
N GLY A 90 2.99 -1.96 6.55
CA GLY A 90 3.39 -2.28 5.18
C GLY A 90 3.43 -1.06 4.26
N SER A 91 2.64 -0.02 4.52
CA SER A 91 2.72 1.26 3.78
C SER A 91 4.04 1.98 4.06
N ALA A 92 4.52 1.97 5.31
CA ALA A 92 5.81 2.56 5.65
C ALA A 92 6.97 1.76 5.04
N VAL A 93 6.86 0.41 5.02
CA VAL A 93 7.80 -0.47 4.32
C VAL A 93 7.77 -0.22 2.81
N ALA A 94 6.58 -0.01 2.23
CA ALA A 94 6.41 0.31 0.80
C ALA A 94 7.12 1.62 0.43
N VAL A 95 6.97 2.67 1.26
CA VAL A 95 7.68 3.94 1.06
C VAL A 95 9.18 3.75 1.14
N ASN A 96 9.68 3.02 2.15
CA ASN A 96 11.12 2.75 2.26
C ASN A 96 11.66 1.99 1.03
N LEU A 97 10.94 0.97 0.56
CA LEU A 97 11.34 0.21 -0.62
C LEU A 97 11.30 1.07 -1.89
N ALA A 98 10.18 1.76 -2.13
CA ALA A 98 9.95 2.52 -3.36
C ALA A 98 10.84 3.77 -3.49
N ALA A 99 11.35 4.29 -2.37
CA ALA A 99 12.34 5.37 -2.41
C ALA A 99 13.70 4.93 -2.99
N ASP A 100 13.94 3.62 -3.07
CA ASP A 100 15.21 3.04 -3.53
C ASP A 100 15.09 2.24 -4.82
N VAL A 101 13.87 1.84 -5.23
CA VAL A 101 13.66 1.02 -6.43
C VAL A 101 12.55 1.59 -7.32
N PRO A 102 12.66 1.48 -8.66
CA PRO A 102 11.59 1.90 -9.55
C PRO A 102 10.39 0.95 -9.47
N SER A 103 9.18 1.50 -9.64
CA SER A 103 7.93 0.74 -9.71
C SER A 103 6.94 1.39 -10.66
N ALA A 104 5.93 0.63 -11.11
CA ALA A 104 4.89 1.10 -12.01
C ALA A 104 3.90 2.05 -11.32
N ALA A 105 3.56 1.74 -10.08
CA ALA A 105 2.67 2.53 -9.22
C ALA A 105 2.84 2.11 -7.77
N ILE A 106 2.31 2.93 -6.84
CA ILE A 106 2.29 2.64 -5.42
C ILE A 106 0.87 2.84 -4.91
N VAL A 107 0.42 1.91 -4.07
CA VAL A 107 -0.85 2.01 -3.34
C VAL A 107 -0.56 1.93 -1.85
N LEU A 108 -0.97 2.93 -1.10
CA LEU A 108 -0.75 3.05 0.33
C LEU A 108 -2.09 3.10 1.06
N GLU A 109 -2.36 2.13 1.92
CA GLU A 109 -3.58 2.06 2.70
C GLU A 109 -3.30 2.26 4.18
N GLY A 110 -4.01 3.20 4.83
CA GLY A 110 -3.85 3.50 6.25
C GLY A 110 -2.39 3.85 6.59
N ALA A 111 -1.78 4.71 5.79
CA ALA A 111 -0.34 4.97 5.83
C ALA A 111 0.02 6.05 6.86
N PRO A 112 0.98 5.78 7.78
CA PRO A 112 1.51 6.79 8.69
C PRO A 112 2.56 7.67 7.99
N ALA A 113 2.55 8.96 8.29
CA ALA A 113 3.65 9.86 7.94
C ALA A 113 4.93 9.52 8.74
N SER A 114 4.74 9.10 10.02
CA SER A 114 5.81 8.67 10.90
C SER A 114 5.24 7.75 12.00
N LEU A 115 5.90 6.62 12.27
CA LEU A 115 5.53 5.80 13.44
C LEU A 115 5.93 6.47 14.75
N VAL A 116 6.93 7.35 14.75
CA VAL A 116 7.24 8.18 15.93
C VAL A 116 6.06 9.08 16.27
N ALA A 117 5.48 9.76 15.28
CA ALA A 117 4.31 10.63 15.49
C ALA A 117 3.11 9.87 16.06
N ILE A 118 2.85 8.65 15.57
CA ILE A 118 1.80 7.79 16.13
C ILE A 118 2.11 7.44 17.60
N GLY A 119 3.36 7.11 17.91
CA GLY A 119 3.80 6.82 19.28
C GLY A 119 3.65 8.03 20.22
N GLU A 120 4.05 9.22 19.77
CA GLU A 120 3.94 10.48 20.53
C GLU A 120 2.46 10.84 20.80
N MET A 121 1.58 10.64 19.84
CA MET A 121 0.12 10.83 20.06
C MET A 121 -0.46 9.84 21.07
N ARG A 122 -0.02 8.58 21.02
CA ARG A 122 -0.54 7.51 21.89
C ARG A 122 0.01 7.60 23.32
N TYR A 123 1.22 8.08 23.49
CA TYR A 123 1.95 8.15 24.76
C TYR A 123 2.66 9.50 24.93
N PRO A 124 1.91 10.60 25.09
CA PRO A 124 2.47 11.97 25.08
C PRO A 124 3.44 12.25 26.25
N TRP A 125 3.42 11.42 27.29
CA TRP A 125 4.32 11.54 28.45
C TRP A 125 5.63 10.73 28.32
N ILE A 126 5.77 9.96 27.21
CA ILE A 126 6.99 9.18 26.94
C ILE A 126 7.79 9.87 25.83
N PRO A 127 9.10 10.07 25.99
CA PRO A 127 9.94 10.67 24.96
C PRO A 127 10.18 9.65 23.79
N ILE A 128 9.12 9.33 23.06
CA ILE A 128 9.07 8.29 22.01
C ILE A 128 10.19 8.49 21.00
N ARG A 129 10.42 9.72 20.55
CA ARG A 129 11.46 10.05 19.56
C ARG A 129 12.87 9.64 20.00
N MET A 130 13.13 9.65 21.31
CA MET A 130 14.45 9.28 21.86
C MET A 130 14.65 7.76 22.02
N ILE A 131 13.55 7.01 22.16
CA ILE A 131 13.63 5.58 22.48
C ILE A 131 13.19 4.67 21.33
N MET A 132 12.45 5.18 20.35
CA MET A 132 11.96 4.37 19.24
C MET A 132 13.11 4.03 18.26
N ARG A 133 13.38 2.74 18.12
CA ARG A 133 14.45 2.22 17.24
C ARG A 133 14.03 2.09 15.77
N ASN A 134 12.73 2.06 15.50
CA ASN A 134 12.16 1.86 14.17
C ASN A 134 11.18 3.02 13.85
N PRO A 135 11.69 4.21 13.53
CA PRO A 135 10.89 5.43 13.41
C PRO A 135 9.97 5.44 12.20
N PHE A 136 10.32 4.77 11.10
CA PHE A 136 9.61 4.81 9.82
C PHE A 136 9.15 6.23 9.47
N GLU A 137 10.10 7.14 9.28
CA GLU A 137 9.85 8.53 8.89
C GLU A 137 9.50 8.60 7.39
N SER A 138 8.30 8.12 7.05
CA SER A 138 7.85 7.99 5.65
C SER A 138 7.77 9.34 4.95
N ALA A 139 7.33 10.39 5.65
CA ALA A 139 7.21 11.73 5.09
C ALA A 139 8.55 12.30 4.61
N LEU A 140 9.69 11.91 5.22
CA LEU A 140 11.02 12.34 4.80
C LEU A 140 11.53 11.62 3.53
N LYS A 141 10.91 10.51 3.17
CA LYS A 141 11.38 9.63 2.09
C LYS A 141 10.48 9.67 0.86
N ILE A 142 9.16 9.85 1.05
CA ILE A 142 8.16 9.73 -0.01
C ILE A 142 8.38 10.70 -1.17
N GLY A 143 8.93 11.88 -0.90
CA GLY A 143 9.28 12.88 -1.93
C GLY A 143 10.40 12.42 -2.90
N ARG A 144 11.03 11.25 -2.68
CA ARG A 144 12.01 10.65 -3.59
C ARG A 144 11.39 9.71 -4.61
N ILE A 145 10.10 9.43 -4.49
CA ILE A 145 9.38 8.45 -5.32
C ILE A 145 8.78 9.16 -6.52
N ASP A 146 9.09 8.69 -7.71
CA ASP A 146 8.59 9.27 -8.98
C ASP A 146 7.39 8.50 -9.55
N ALA A 147 7.06 7.31 -9.00
CA ALA A 147 5.92 6.51 -9.44
C ALA A 147 4.59 7.15 -9.02
N PRO A 148 3.50 7.01 -9.82
CA PRO A 148 2.16 7.45 -9.42
C PRO A 148 1.71 6.77 -8.13
N MET A 149 1.06 7.55 -7.25
CA MET A 149 0.69 7.12 -5.90
C MET A 149 -0.81 7.24 -5.63
N LEU A 150 -1.41 6.16 -5.14
CA LEU A 150 -2.77 6.15 -4.59
C LEU A 150 -2.71 6.00 -3.07
N PHE A 151 -3.38 6.90 -2.36
CA PHE A 151 -3.58 6.83 -0.92
C PHE A 151 -5.03 6.47 -0.62
N LEU A 152 -5.24 5.38 0.11
CA LEU A 152 -6.54 4.95 0.61
C LEU A 152 -6.53 5.11 2.14
N HIS A 153 -7.43 5.91 2.69
CA HIS A 153 -7.47 6.12 4.13
C HIS A 153 -8.91 6.31 4.61
N SER A 154 -9.23 5.70 5.75
CA SER A 154 -10.55 5.88 6.35
C SER A 154 -10.55 7.03 7.37
N PRO A 155 -11.54 7.94 7.33
CA PRO A 155 -11.75 8.90 8.40
C PRO A 155 -12.09 8.25 9.75
N GLU A 156 -12.54 6.99 9.73
CA GLU A 156 -12.91 6.20 10.91
C GLU A 156 -11.73 5.41 11.49
N ASP A 157 -10.53 5.53 10.90
CA ASP A 157 -9.32 4.85 11.35
C ASP A 157 -8.86 5.39 12.73
N LYS A 158 -9.02 4.54 13.77
CA LYS A 158 -8.65 4.86 15.15
C LYS A 158 -7.22 4.44 15.51
N ILE A 159 -6.52 3.76 14.60
CA ILE A 159 -5.15 3.30 14.81
C ILE A 159 -4.17 4.32 14.21
N ILE A 160 -4.37 4.69 12.96
CA ILE A 160 -3.61 5.71 12.26
C ILE A 160 -4.60 6.80 11.83
N PRO A 161 -4.64 7.94 12.52
CA PRO A 161 -5.53 9.05 12.15
C PRO A 161 -5.33 9.49 10.70
N ILE A 162 -6.42 9.84 10.02
CA ILE A 162 -6.38 10.25 8.60
C ILE A 162 -5.45 11.43 8.35
N GLU A 163 -5.22 12.26 9.35
CA GLU A 163 -4.30 13.40 9.31
C GLU A 163 -2.87 12.94 9.02
N GLU A 164 -2.46 11.76 9.48
CA GLU A 164 -1.16 11.20 9.15
C GLU A 164 -1.06 10.81 7.67
N GLY A 165 -2.12 10.20 7.14
CA GLY A 165 -2.22 9.92 5.70
C GLY A 165 -2.19 11.20 4.86
N ARG A 166 -2.87 12.26 5.29
CA ARG A 166 -2.87 13.57 4.62
C ARG A 166 -1.49 14.24 4.64
N LYS A 167 -0.80 14.21 5.80
CA LYS A 167 0.59 14.71 5.90
C LYS A 167 1.52 13.95 4.94
N LEU A 168 1.38 12.64 4.86
CA LEU A 168 2.17 11.83 3.95
C LEU A 168 1.86 12.15 2.48
N PHE A 169 0.58 12.34 2.16
CA PHE A 169 0.13 12.75 0.84
C PHE A 169 0.70 14.12 0.44
N GLU A 170 0.70 15.09 1.32
CA GLU A 170 1.26 16.42 1.06
C GLU A 170 2.76 16.35 0.74
N ALA A 171 3.50 15.49 1.42
CA ALA A 171 4.94 15.30 1.20
C ALA A 171 5.28 14.52 -0.09
N ALA A 172 4.29 13.83 -0.69
CA ALA A 172 4.47 13.04 -1.91
C ALA A 172 4.50 13.94 -3.16
N ARG A 173 5.20 13.46 -4.22
CA ARG A 173 5.19 14.10 -5.54
C ARG A 173 3.96 13.70 -6.35
N ASP A 174 3.62 14.54 -7.32
CA ASP A 174 2.64 14.17 -8.36
C ASP A 174 3.26 13.19 -9.38
N PRO A 175 2.43 12.35 -10.03
CA PRO A 175 0.97 12.24 -9.88
C PRO A 175 0.57 11.45 -8.64
N LYS A 176 -0.36 11.97 -7.88
CA LYS A 176 -0.87 11.36 -6.64
C LYS A 176 -2.37 11.58 -6.48
N GLN A 177 -3.04 10.62 -5.85
CA GLN A 177 -4.46 10.68 -5.54
C GLN A 177 -4.70 10.27 -4.09
N PHE A 178 -5.55 10.99 -3.38
CA PHE A 178 -6.02 10.64 -2.04
C PHE A 178 -7.51 10.32 -2.09
N VAL A 179 -7.90 9.16 -1.62
CA VAL A 179 -9.30 8.72 -1.60
C VAL A 179 -9.67 8.26 -0.20
N GLU A 180 -10.71 8.85 0.34
CA GLU A 180 -11.31 8.40 1.59
C GLU A 180 -12.14 7.15 1.32
N VAL A 181 -11.92 6.13 2.15
CA VAL A 181 -12.64 4.86 2.11
C VAL A 181 -13.41 4.68 3.42
N ARG A 182 -14.51 3.93 3.38
CA ARG A 182 -15.31 3.63 4.59
C ARG A 182 -14.70 2.45 5.34
N GLY A 183 -15.02 2.35 6.64
CA GLY A 183 -14.55 1.29 7.52
C GLY A 183 -13.45 1.76 8.48
N GLY A 184 -12.98 0.87 9.35
CA GLY A 184 -11.89 1.15 10.29
C GLY A 184 -10.51 0.93 9.70
N HIS A 185 -9.51 0.68 10.56
CA HIS A 185 -8.14 0.42 10.12
C HIS A 185 -7.96 -0.94 9.40
N ILE A 186 -8.79 -1.93 9.75
CA ILE A 186 -8.57 -3.33 9.33
C ILE A 186 -9.45 -3.71 8.14
N ASP A 187 -10.64 -3.14 8.03
CA ASP A 187 -11.75 -3.64 7.23
C ASP A 187 -12.24 -2.76 6.05
N PRO A 188 -11.55 -1.72 5.57
CA PRO A 188 -12.06 -0.92 4.46
C PRO A 188 -12.39 -1.76 3.21
N ALA A 189 -11.57 -2.77 2.92
CA ALA A 189 -11.77 -3.68 1.80
C ALA A 189 -12.96 -4.64 1.96
N ASP A 190 -13.42 -4.85 3.21
CA ASP A 190 -14.64 -5.64 3.52
C ASP A 190 -15.88 -4.75 3.53
N VAL A 191 -15.81 -3.55 4.11
CA VAL A 191 -16.97 -2.67 4.36
C VAL A 191 -17.55 -2.11 3.06
N ASP A 192 -16.70 -1.71 2.13
CA ASP A 192 -17.13 -1.20 0.83
C ASP A 192 -16.22 -1.68 -0.29
N ALA A 193 -16.23 -2.99 -0.51
CA ALA A 193 -15.38 -3.65 -1.49
C ALA A 193 -15.52 -3.05 -2.90
N SER A 194 -16.72 -2.63 -3.27
CA SER A 194 -17.00 -2.06 -4.60
C SER A 194 -16.24 -0.76 -4.81
N VAL A 195 -16.35 0.17 -3.87
CA VAL A 195 -15.66 1.47 -3.94
C VAL A 195 -14.17 1.27 -3.79
N TYR A 196 -13.73 0.45 -2.81
CA TYR A 196 -12.32 0.20 -2.54
C TYR A 196 -11.59 -0.37 -3.78
N PHE A 197 -12.03 -1.51 -4.30
CA PHE A 197 -11.39 -2.14 -5.45
C PHE A 197 -11.68 -1.40 -6.76
N GLY A 198 -12.83 -0.74 -6.89
CA GLY A 198 -13.14 0.15 -8.00
C GLY A 198 -12.17 1.33 -8.10
N THR A 199 -11.82 1.94 -6.96
CA THR A 199 -10.82 3.01 -6.88
C THR A 199 -9.44 2.51 -7.33
N VAL A 200 -8.99 1.37 -6.80
CA VAL A 200 -7.70 0.77 -7.21
C VAL A 200 -7.69 0.47 -8.71
N ARG A 201 -8.78 -0.12 -9.24
CA ARG A 201 -8.92 -0.39 -10.69
C ARG A 201 -8.80 0.89 -11.50
N SER A 202 -9.57 1.94 -11.13
CA SER A 202 -9.61 3.21 -11.87
C SER A 202 -8.25 3.87 -11.91
N PHE A 203 -7.57 3.94 -10.76
CA PHE A 203 -6.22 4.47 -10.65
C PHE A 203 -5.22 3.70 -11.54
N LEU A 204 -5.22 2.38 -11.46
CA LEU A 204 -4.30 1.56 -12.27
C LEU A 204 -4.60 1.66 -13.78
N ALA A 205 -5.88 1.79 -14.15
CA ALA A 205 -6.28 1.98 -15.54
C ALA A 205 -5.90 3.37 -16.09
N GLU A 206 -5.96 4.41 -15.25
CA GLU A 206 -5.53 5.76 -15.60
C GLU A 206 -4.03 5.80 -15.93
N HIS A 207 -3.23 4.99 -15.24
CA HIS A 207 -1.79 4.87 -15.46
C HIS A 207 -1.40 3.73 -16.42
N GLY A 208 -2.35 3.18 -17.19
CA GLY A 208 -2.09 2.18 -18.23
C GLY A 208 -1.69 0.78 -17.73
N LEU A 209 -1.92 0.50 -16.44
CA LEU A 209 -1.58 -0.78 -15.82
C LEU A 209 -2.72 -1.81 -15.90
N LEU A 210 -3.94 -1.35 -16.12
CA LEU A 210 -5.12 -2.19 -16.39
C LEU A 210 -5.90 -1.62 -17.57
N THR A 211 -6.67 -2.48 -18.24
CA THR A 211 -7.60 -2.02 -19.27
C THR A 211 -8.74 -1.24 -18.61
N ARG A 212 -9.12 -0.11 -19.19
CA ARG A 212 -10.32 0.63 -18.76
C ARG A 212 -11.54 -0.27 -18.96
N SER A 213 -12.36 -0.48 -17.91
CA SER A 213 -13.65 -1.15 -18.11
C SER A 213 -14.59 -0.24 -18.89
N ALA A 214 -15.39 -0.82 -19.79
CA ALA A 214 -16.38 -0.08 -20.58
C ALA A 214 -17.42 0.66 -19.69
N ASP A 215 -17.63 0.20 -18.45
CA ASP A 215 -18.59 0.75 -17.50
C ASP A 215 -18.16 2.08 -16.87
N GLY A 216 -16.86 2.42 -16.86
CA GLY A 216 -16.35 3.71 -16.36
C GLY A 216 -16.71 4.91 -17.25
N ALA A 217 -17.14 4.68 -18.49
CA ALA A 217 -17.59 5.75 -19.39
C ALA A 217 -19.02 6.21 -19.13
N ALA A 218 -19.82 5.40 -18.43
CA ALA A 218 -21.25 5.69 -18.19
C ALA A 218 -21.47 6.62 -16.98
N LEU A 219 -20.55 6.67 -16.01
CA LEU A 219 -20.70 7.52 -14.83
C LEU A 219 -20.38 9.02 -15.08
N LYS A 220 -19.60 9.36 -16.10
CA LYS A 220 -19.29 10.76 -16.45
C LYS A 220 -20.38 11.48 -17.28
N ARG A 221 -21.48 10.80 -17.68
CA ARG A 221 -22.54 11.40 -18.52
C ARG A 221 -23.86 11.69 -17.78
N ARG A 222 -23.92 11.61 -16.46
CA ARG A 222 -25.14 11.87 -15.69
C ARG A 222 -25.23 13.22 -14.98
N ASP A 223 -24.22 14.07 -15.08
CA ASP A 223 -24.24 15.42 -14.51
C ASP A 223 -24.43 16.46 -15.62
N GLY A 224 -25.63 16.62 -16.04
CA GLY A 224 -25.95 17.68 -16.99
C GLY A 224 -27.38 17.60 -17.54
N ARG A 225 -28.32 18.04 -16.72
CA ARG A 225 -29.52 18.85 -17.01
C ARG A 225 -30.70 18.49 -16.10
N TRP A 226 -30.97 19.42 -15.23
CA TRP A 226 -32.35 19.85 -14.93
C TRP A 226 -32.40 21.32 -15.18
#